data_abc95fbce156191632e37fb0bbf84b96
#
_entry.id   abc95fbce156191632e37fb0bbf84b96
#
_cell.length_a   1.000
_cell.length_b   1.000
_cell.length_c   1.000
_cell.angle_alpha   90.00
_cell.angle_beta   90.00
_cell.angle_gamma   90.00
#
_symmetry.space_group_name_H-M   'P 1'
#
loop_
_entity.id
_entity.type
_entity.pdbx_description
1 polymer ?
#
loop_
_entity_poly.entity_id
_entity_poly.type
_entity_poly.pdbx_seq_one_letter_code
_entity_poly.pdbx_strand_id
1 'polypeptide(L)'
;MLLRNNRYRLKPNEVEVIKKMREAETRNILVIGDLHEPFCLEGYLEFCKEQYKIHNCNQVIFIGDIIDAHGFSYHEPDPDGMSSGLELETAIKKIAKWYEAFPVADVMIGNHDRMASRKAMSGGIPAAWIRSYNEVLGTPNWNWTESVIYDDVLYEHGEGGQAAAKSKNNLMSSVCGHTHTLAYVQWFVGKRFRV
;
A
#
# COMPACT_ATOMS: atom_id res chain seq x y z
N MET A 1 1.12 -23.54 -28.12
CA MET A 1 2.20 -24.50 -28.39
C MET A 1 2.84 -24.86 -27.06
N LEU A 2 2.45 -26.00 -26.49
CA LEU A 2 2.93 -26.46 -25.19
C LEU A 2 4.42 -26.82 -25.31
N LEU A 3 5.24 -26.21 -24.49
CA LEU A 3 6.67 -26.49 -24.45
C LEU A 3 6.92 -27.97 -24.13
N ARG A 4 7.40 -28.72 -25.10
CA ARG A 4 7.82 -30.11 -25.00
C ARG A 4 9.15 -30.26 -24.25
N ASN A 5 9.40 -29.51 -23.21
CA ASN A 5 10.63 -29.66 -22.46
C ASN A 5 10.34 -30.28 -21.12
N ASN A 6 10.43 -31.60 -21.04
CA ASN A 6 10.16 -32.41 -19.83
C ASN A 6 10.96 -31.99 -18.58
N ARG A 7 11.97 -31.14 -18.73
CA ARG A 7 12.77 -30.61 -17.59
C ARG A 7 12.01 -29.69 -16.65
N TYR A 8 10.89 -29.10 -17.08
CA TYR A 8 10.14 -28.14 -16.29
C TYR A 8 8.72 -28.62 -15.98
N ARG A 9 8.45 -29.90 -16.18
CA ARG A 9 7.15 -30.46 -15.84
C ARG A 9 7.16 -30.86 -14.39
N LEU A 10 6.38 -30.17 -13.57
CA LEU A 10 6.15 -30.55 -12.18
C LEU A 10 5.61 -31.99 -12.12
N LYS A 11 6.04 -32.74 -11.14
CA LYS A 11 5.49 -34.07 -10.88
C LYS A 11 4.06 -33.92 -10.36
N PRO A 12 3.17 -34.91 -10.58
CA PRO A 12 1.78 -34.81 -10.15
C PRO A 12 1.61 -34.50 -8.65
N ASN A 13 2.45 -35.07 -7.79
CA ASN A 13 2.44 -34.79 -6.36
C ASN A 13 2.88 -33.36 -6.03
N GLU A 14 3.80 -32.75 -6.78
CA GLU A 14 4.23 -31.36 -6.63
C GLU A 14 3.11 -30.40 -7.04
N VAL A 15 2.40 -30.72 -8.12
CA VAL A 15 1.21 -29.96 -8.55
C VAL A 15 0.10 -30.02 -7.50
N GLU A 16 -0.12 -31.18 -6.91
CA GLU A 16 -1.15 -31.34 -5.85
C GLU A 16 -0.78 -30.59 -4.57
N VAL A 17 0.48 -30.63 -4.17
CA VAL A 17 0.98 -29.85 -3.02
C VAL A 17 0.79 -28.35 -3.27
N ILE A 18 1.18 -27.85 -4.45
CA ILE A 18 1.00 -26.44 -4.81
C ILE A 18 -0.48 -26.06 -4.82
N LYS A 19 -1.37 -26.91 -5.36
CA LYS A 19 -2.81 -26.67 -5.32
C LYS A 19 -3.33 -26.58 -3.89
N LYS A 20 -3.00 -27.53 -3.02
CA LYS A 20 -3.40 -27.52 -1.62
C LYS A 20 -2.87 -26.30 -0.86
N MET A 21 -1.63 -25.88 -1.14
CA MET A 21 -1.08 -24.65 -0.55
C MET A 21 -1.85 -23.41 -1.02
N ARG A 22 -2.23 -23.33 -2.28
CA ARG A 22 -3.04 -22.22 -2.83
C ARG A 22 -4.48 -22.23 -2.34
N GLU A 23 -5.09 -23.41 -2.20
CA GLU A 23 -6.45 -23.57 -1.65
C GLU A 23 -6.52 -23.26 -0.15
N ALA A 24 -5.45 -23.55 0.61
CA ALA A 24 -5.41 -23.32 2.05
C ALA A 24 -5.25 -21.82 2.43
N GLU A 25 -4.82 -20.97 1.49
CA GLU A 25 -4.55 -19.55 1.74
C GLU A 25 -5.14 -18.65 0.66
N THR A 26 -6.42 -18.81 0.35
CA THR A 26 -7.09 -17.87 -0.56
C THR A 26 -7.18 -16.50 0.09
N ARG A 27 -6.38 -15.55 -0.40
CA ARG A 27 -6.44 -14.15 0.01
C ARG A 27 -7.35 -13.37 -0.91
N ASN A 28 -8.34 -12.73 -0.33
CA ASN A 28 -9.13 -11.70 -0.98
C ASN A 28 -8.69 -10.37 -0.39
N ILE A 29 -7.81 -9.68 -1.09
CA ILE A 29 -7.15 -8.47 -0.59
C ILE A 29 -7.91 -7.24 -1.05
N LEU A 30 -8.33 -6.41 -0.10
CA LEU A 30 -8.75 -5.04 -0.39
C LEU A 30 -7.52 -4.13 -0.37
N VAL A 31 -7.20 -3.51 -1.49
CA VAL A 31 -6.17 -2.48 -1.57
C VAL A 31 -6.82 -1.11 -1.51
N ILE A 32 -6.44 -0.31 -0.53
CA ILE A 32 -6.95 1.04 -0.30
C ILE A 32 -5.85 2.02 -0.69
N GLY A 33 -6.15 2.92 -1.64
CA GLY A 33 -5.20 3.90 -2.16
C GLY A 33 -5.17 5.19 -1.35
N ASP A 34 -4.06 5.78 -1.30
CA ASP A 34 -3.65 7.16 -1.01
C ASP A 34 -4.73 7.99 -0.28
N LEU A 35 -4.81 7.87 1.05
CA LEU A 35 -5.86 8.53 1.84
C LEU A 35 -5.68 10.03 1.94
N HIS A 36 -4.44 10.49 2.08
CA HIS A 36 -4.11 11.90 2.32
C HIS A 36 -4.96 12.54 3.44
N GLU A 37 -5.12 11.83 4.56
CA GLU A 37 -5.85 12.44 5.68
C GLU A 37 -5.13 13.69 6.20
N PRO A 38 -5.85 14.78 6.48
CA PRO A 38 -7.30 14.88 6.69
C PRO A 38 -8.14 15.20 5.44
N PHE A 39 -7.57 15.20 4.24
CA PHE A 39 -8.22 15.64 3.00
C PHE A 39 -8.82 14.50 2.16
N CYS A 40 -8.91 13.30 2.75
CA CYS A 40 -9.50 12.14 2.10
C CYS A 40 -10.91 12.41 1.59
N LEU A 41 -11.23 11.81 0.43
CA LEU A 41 -12.54 11.93 -0.21
C LEU A 41 -13.66 11.50 0.75
N GLU A 42 -14.69 12.34 0.87
CA GLU A 42 -15.87 12.02 1.68
C GLU A 42 -16.58 10.76 1.16
N GLY A 43 -16.96 9.87 2.07
CA GLY A 43 -17.60 8.59 1.72
C GLY A 43 -16.65 7.47 1.32
N TYR A 44 -15.35 7.73 1.16
CA TYR A 44 -14.39 6.71 0.73
C TYR A 44 -14.26 5.56 1.72
N LEU A 45 -14.26 5.84 3.03
CA LEU A 45 -14.27 4.80 4.07
C LEU A 45 -15.48 3.87 3.93
N GLU A 46 -16.67 4.42 3.75
CA GLU A 46 -17.89 3.61 3.64
C GLU A 46 -17.87 2.78 2.35
N PHE A 47 -17.40 3.35 1.25
CA PHE A 47 -17.16 2.61 0.01
C PHE A 47 -16.21 1.43 0.23
N CYS A 48 -15.07 1.64 0.89
CA CYS A 48 -14.11 0.57 1.16
C CYS A 48 -14.71 -0.53 2.05
N LYS A 49 -15.49 -0.16 3.08
CA LYS A 49 -16.21 -1.11 3.93
C LYS A 49 -17.23 -1.94 3.15
N GLU A 50 -17.91 -1.33 2.20
CA GLU A 50 -18.85 -2.02 1.32
C GLU A 50 -18.12 -3.00 0.39
N GLN A 51 -17.04 -2.55 -0.27
CA GLN A 51 -16.24 -3.42 -1.14
C GLN A 51 -15.62 -4.59 -0.37
N TYR A 52 -15.13 -4.34 0.84
CA TYR A 52 -14.61 -5.41 1.71
C TYR A 52 -15.63 -6.53 1.94
N LYS A 53 -16.91 -6.15 2.17
CA LYS A 53 -18.01 -7.11 2.37
C LYS A 53 -18.43 -7.80 1.07
N ILE A 54 -18.65 -7.04 -0.01
CA ILE A 54 -19.13 -7.56 -1.29
C ILE A 54 -18.16 -8.61 -1.86
N HIS A 55 -16.86 -8.35 -1.73
CA HIS A 55 -15.82 -9.22 -2.27
C HIS A 55 -15.30 -10.24 -1.26
N ASN A 56 -15.92 -10.35 -0.06
CA ASN A 56 -15.49 -11.24 1.01
C ASN A 56 -13.98 -11.11 1.28
N CYS A 57 -13.48 -9.88 1.32
CA CYS A 57 -12.07 -9.64 1.60
C CYS A 57 -11.71 -10.11 3.00
N ASN A 58 -10.51 -10.65 3.15
CA ASN A 58 -9.99 -11.16 4.42
C ASN A 58 -8.63 -10.54 4.79
N GLN A 59 -8.09 -9.69 3.92
CA GLN A 59 -6.86 -8.94 4.14
C GLN A 59 -7.02 -7.52 3.60
N VAL A 60 -6.37 -6.55 4.25
CA VAL A 60 -6.38 -5.15 3.85
C VAL A 60 -4.94 -4.67 3.69
N ILE A 61 -4.69 -3.95 2.61
CA ILE A 61 -3.44 -3.26 2.34
C ILE A 61 -3.77 -1.79 2.08
N PHE A 62 -3.21 -0.89 2.86
CA PHE A 62 -3.14 0.52 2.51
C PHE A 62 -1.88 0.75 1.68
N ILE A 63 -2.02 1.33 0.49
CA ILE A 63 -0.92 1.41 -0.48
C ILE A 63 0.01 2.63 -0.25
N GLY A 64 -0.10 3.30 0.89
CA GLY A 64 0.72 4.44 1.29
C GLY A 64 -0.02 5.77 1.23
N ASP A 65 0.71 6.85 1.57
CA ASP A 65 0.19 8.21 1.68
C ASP A 65 -1.09 8.28 2.55
N ILE A 66 -0.94 7.78 3.77
CA ILE A 66 -2.02 7.79 4.78
C ILE A 66 -2.31 9.19 5.26
N ILE A 67 -1.27 9.99 5.48
CA ILE A 67 -1.35 11.41 5.83
C ILE A 67 -0.95 12.28 4.64
N ASP A 68 -1.50 13.48 4.55
CA ASP A 68 -1.13 14.43 3.49
C ASP A 68 0.18 15.16 3.80
N ALA A 69 0.38 15.55 5.04
CA ALA A 69 1.58 16.25 5.50
C ALA A 69 1.86 17.57 4.75
N HIS A 70 0.80 18.24 4.23
CA HIS A 70 0.93 19.45 3.42
C HIS A 70 1.63 20.58 4.18
N GLY A 71 1.24 20.82 5.44
CA GLY A 71 1.75 21.91 6.27
C GLY A 71 3.26 21.88 6.54
N PHE A 72 3.94 20.74 6.29
CA PHE A 72 5.41 20.61 6.37
C PHE A 72 6.00 19.89 5.14
N SER A 73 5.32 19.95 4.01
CA SER A 73 5.80 19.41 2.75
C SER A 73 7.04 20.17 2.22
N TYR A 74 7.60 19.71 1.10
CA TYR A 74 8.65 20.43 0.37
C TYR A 74 8.09 21.41 -0.67
N HIS A 75 6.78 21.46 -0.81
CA HIS A 75 6.07 22.44 -1.61
C HIS A 75 5.83 23.72 -0.79
N GLU A 76 5.55 24.82 -1.47
CA GLU A 76 5.14 26.04 -0.80
C GLU A 76 3.82 25.80 -0.04
N PRO A 77 3.77 26.11 1.27
CA PRO A 77 2.55 25.92 2.04
C PRO A 77 1.47 26.93 1.61
N ASP A 78 0.23 26.49 1.62
CA ASP A 78 -0.92 27.38 1.48
C ASP A 78 -1.00 28.28 2.71
N PRO A 79 -0.91 29.61 2.57
CA PRO A 79 -0.97 30.54 3.72
C PRO A 79 -2.32 30.50 4.46
N ASP A 80 -3.39 30.09 3.77
CA ASP A 80 -4.73 29.95 4.34
C ASP A 80 -5.02 28.50 4.77
N GLY A 81 -4.05 27.61 4.62
CA GLY A 81 -4.15 26.19 4.99
C GLY A 81 -4.07 25.92 6.49
N MET A 82 -4.25 24.66 6.86
CA MET A 82 -4.07 24.24 8.26
C MET A 82 -2.60 24.36 8.65
N SER A 83 -2.36 24.72 9.92
CA SER A 83 -1.02 24.54 10.48
C SER A 83 -0.68 23.06 10.56
N SER A 84 0.61 22.72 10.46
CA SER A 84 1.08 21.32 10.51
C SER A 84 0.56 20.56 11.75
N GLY A 85 0.44 21.23 12.89
CA GLY A 85 -0.09 20.63 14.12
C GLY A 85 -1.58 20.32 14.01
N LEU A 86 -2.37 21.27 13.52
CA LEU A 86 -3.81 21.09 13.35
C LEU A 86 -4.14 20.04 12.29
N GLU A 87 -3.37 20.01 11.21
CA GLU A 87 -3.47 19.00 10.16
C GLU A 87 -3.25 17.60 10.73
N LEU A 88 -2.15 17.39 11.47
CA LEU A 88 -1.86 16.11 12.08
C LEU A 88 -2.92 15.67 13.09
N GLU A 89 -3.37 16.58 13.98
CA GLU A 89 -4.43 16.28 14.95
C GLU A 89 -5.74 15.87 14.25
N THR A 90 -6.07 16.53 13.14
CA THR A 90 -7.27 16.22 12.36
C THR A 90 -7.13 14.90 11.64
N ALA A 91 -5.94 14.63 11.06
CA ALA A 91 -5.63 13.36 10.43
C ALA A 91 -5.75 12.19 11.42
N ILE A 92 -5.18 12.31 12.63
CA ILE A 92 -5.27 11.27 13.67
C ILE A 92 -6.72 10.92 13.99
N LYS A 93 -7.60 11.93 14.15
CA LYS A 93 -9.03 11.72 14.42
C LYS A 93 -9.74 10.97 13.29
N LYS A 94 -9.38 11.23 12.05
CA LYS A 94 -9.95 10.57 10.89
C LYS A 94 -9.37 9.16 10.70
N ILE A 95 -8.06 8.99 10.87
CA ILE A 95 -7.37 7.69 10.81
C ILE A 95 -7.93 6.73 11.87
N ALA A 96 -8.32 7.23 13.04
CA ALA A 96 -8.95 6.38 14.05
C ALA A 96 -10.20 5.65 13.53
N LYS A 97 -10.98 6.28 12.62
CA LYS A 97 -12.14 5.63 11.98
C LYS A 97 -11.73 4.54 11.01
N TRP A 98 -10.64 4.76 10.26
CA TRP A 98 -10.04 3.75 9.39
C TRP A 98 -9.51 2.57 10.20
N TYR A 99 -8.84 2.85 11.31
CA TYR A 99 -8.34 1.81 12.21
C TYR A 99 -9.47 1.01 12.88
N GLU A 100 -10.57 1.66 13.28
CA GLU A 100 -11.75 0.98 13.79
C GLU A 100 -12.38 0.03 12.74
N ALA A 101 -12.44 0.46 11.48
CA ALA A 101 -12.98 -0.34 10.39
C ALA A 101 -12.05 -1.49 9.98
N PHE A 102 -10.74 -1.25 9.97
CA PHE A 102 -9.70 -2.18 9.52
C PHE A 102 -8.55 -2.25 10.55
N PRO A 103 -8.78 -2.89 11.71
CA PRO A 103 -7.82 -2.84 12.82
C PRO A 103 -6.52 -3.60 12.56
N VAL A 104 -6.49 -4.49 11.58
CA VAL A 104 -5.29 -5.23 11.14
C VAL A 104 -5.11 -4.99 9.65
N ALA A 105 -3.99 -4.42 9.26
CA ALA A 105 -3.66 -4.13 7.87
C ALA A 105 -2.15 -4.04 7.67
N ASP A 106 -1.69 -4.29 6.45
CA ASP A 106 -0.37 -3.88 6.00
C ASP A 106 -0.47 -2.47 5.42
N VAL A 107 0.46 -1.61 5.79
CA VAL A 107 0.48 -0.21 5.36
C VAL A 107 1.81 0.06 4.68
N MET A 108 1.74 0.32 3.38
CA MET A 108 2.92 0.73 2.63
C MET A 108 3.28 2.16 3.02
N ILE A 109 4.57 2.42 3.16
CA ILE A 109 5.05 3.76 3.51
C ILE A 109 5.15 4.59 2.24
N GLY A 110 4.31 5.61 2.11
CA GLY A 110 4.33 6.55 1.00
C GLY A 110 5.32 7.71 1.19
N ASN A 111 5.47 8.54 0.17
CA ASN A 111 6.35 9.70 0.23
C ASN A 111 5.84 10.79 1.19
N HIS A 112 4.53 10.94 1.34
CA HIS A 112 3.92 11.84 2.33
C HIS A 112 4.13 11.33 3.75
N ASP A 113 3.98 10.03 3.98
CA ASP A 113 4.24 9.42 5.29
C ASP A 113 5.69 9.64 5.75
N ARG A 114 6.66 9.60 4.82
CA ARG A 114 8.08 9.82 5.12
C ARG A 114 8.45 11.29 5.38
N MET A 115 7.55 12.22 5.11
CA MET A 115 7.88 13.66 5.13
C MET A 115 8.49 14.11 6.45
N ALA A 116 7.88 13.69 7.57
CA ALA A 116 8.36 14.04 8.91
C ALA A 116 9.78 13.52 9.18
N SER A 117 10.04 12.25 8.88
CA SER A 117 11.35 11.63 9.08
C SER A 117 12.41 12.23 8.16
N ARG A 118 12.09 12.49 6.90
CA ARG A 118 12.99 13.14 5.94
C ARG A 118 13.38 14.56 6.38
N LYS A 119 12.40 15.36 6.83
CA LYS A 119 12.66 16.71 7.36
C LYS A 119 13.50 16.68 8.63
N ALA A 120 13.22 15.77 9.55
CA ALA A 120 14.02 15.60 10.75
C ALA A 120 15.47 15.24 10.42
N MET A 121 15.69 14.26 9.53
CA MET A 121 17.04 13.88 9.09
C MET A 121 17.76 15.03 8.38
N SER A 122 17.06 15.78 7.53
CA SER A 122 17.63 16.99 6.87
C SER A 122 18.01 18.07 7.88
N GLY A 123 17.31 18.15 9.01
CA GLY A 123 17.61 19.03 10.14
C GLY A 123 18.66 18.47 11.11
N GLY A 124 19.27 17.30 10.80
CA GLY A 124 20.26 16.67 11.65
C GLY A 124 19.69 15.97 12.89
N ILE A 125 18.38 15.73 12.95
CA ILE A 125 17.74 15.02 14.07
C ILE A 125 17.88 13.51 13.85
N PRO A 126 18.50 12.76 14.78
CA PRO A 126 18.63 11.31 14.68
C PRO A 126 17.27 10.61 14.68
N ALA A 127 17.15 9.53 13.89
CA ALA A 127 15.91 8.75 13.77
C ALA A 127 15.37 8.25 15.13
N ALA A 128 16.24 7.98 16.10
CA ALA A 128 15.86 7.57 17.44
C ALA A 128 15.01 8.60 18.23
N TRP A 129 14.94 9.85 17.77
CA TRP A 129 14.09 10.89 18.33
C TRP A 129 12.68 10.92 17.69
N ILE A 130 12.46 10.15 16.64
CA ILE A 130 11.20 10.14 15.90
C ILE A 130 10.38 8.94 16.36
N ARG A 131 9.14 9.19 16.76
CA ARG A 131 8.21 8.12 17.13
C ARG A 131 7.80 7.32 15.86
N SER A 132 7.46 6.06 16.08
CA SER A 132 6.91 5.20 15.02
C SER A 132 5.55 5.72 14.53
N TYR A 133 5.16 5.35 13.32
CA TYR A 133 3.85 5.66 12.76
C TYR A 133 2.72 5.16 13.70
N ASN A 134 2.85 3.96 14.23
CA ASN A 134 1.87 3.37 15.14
C ASN A 134 1.66 4.20 16.40
N GLU A 135 2.73 4.76 16.95
CA GLU A 135 2.66 5.62 18.15
C GLU A 135 2.05 6.99 17.84
N VAL A 136 2.37 7.56 16.67
CA VAL A 136 1.86 8.88 16.27
C VAL A 136 0.39 8.81 15.89
N LEU A 137 0.01 7.80 15.09
CA LEU A 137 -1.32 7.69 14.49
C LEU A 137 -2.29 6.84 15.32
N GLY A 138 -1.81 6.19 16.38
CA GLY A 138 -2.66 5.35 17.25
C GLY A 138 -3.13 4.06 16.58
N THR A 139 -2.28 3.43 15.77
CA THR A 139 -2.61 2.25 14.96
C THR A 139 -1.76 1.03 15.32
N PRO A 140 -1.80 0.52 16.56
CA PRO A 140 -0.82 -0.44 17.09
C PRO A 140 -0.72 -1.77 16.33
N ASN A 141 -1.75 -2.18 15.60
CA ASN A 141 -1.77 -3.44 14.86
C ASN A 141 -1.59 -3.25 13.34
N TRP A 142 -1.36 -2.04 12.87
CA TRP A 142 -0.97 -1.83 11.48
C TRP A 142 0.51 -2.15 11.29
N ASN A 143 0.82 -2.94 10.26
CA ASN A 143 2.18 -3.31 9.91
C ASN A 143 2.74 -2.33 8.86
N TRP A 144 3.49 -1.34 9.29
CA TRP A 144 4.11 -0.35 8.41
C TRP A 144 5.39 -0.90 7.79
N THR A 145 5.43 -0.93 6.46
CA THR A 145 6.55 -1.49 5.69
C THR A 145 6.71 -0.80 4.33
N GLU A 146 7.85 -0.99 3.70
CA GLU A 146 8.12 -0.45 2.35
C GLU A 146 7.34 -1.20 1.26
N SER A 147 7.19 -2.51 1.43
CA SER A 147 6.48 -3.37 0.48
C SER A 147 6.11 -4.69 1.13
N VAL A 148 5.15 -5.40 0.54
CA VAL A 148 4.84 -6.79 0.85
C VAL A 148 4.62 -7.57 -0.45
N ILE A 149 4.82 -8.88 -0.39
CA ILE A 149 4.53 -9.78 -1.50
C ILE A 149 3.53 -10.81 -1.01
N TYR A 150 2.37 -10.88 -1.67
CA TYR A 150 1.35 -11.90 -1.47
C TYR A 150 0.96 -12.51 -2.81
N ASP A 151 0.94 -13.83 -2.87
CA ASP A 151 0.53 -14.60 -4.06
C ASP A 151 1.25 -14.17 -5.35
N ASP A 152 2.57 -13.95 -5.25
CA ASP A 152 3.45 -13.49 -6.33
C ASP A 152 3.11 -12.07 -6.85
N VAL A 153 2.39 -11.26 -6.06
CA VAL A 153 2.09 -9.87 -6.35
C VAL A 153 2.83 -8.96 -5.36
N LEU A 154 3.57 -8.00 -5.86
CA LEU A 154 4.26 -6.97 -5.11
C LEU A 154 3.30 -5.80 -4.85
N TYR A 155 3.17 -5.41 -3.61
CA TYR A 155 2.44 -4.21 -3.17
C TYR A 155 3.44 -3.20 -2.62
N GLU A 156 3.49 -2.03 -3.21
CA GLU A 156 4.35 -0.92 -2.79
C GLU A 156 3.69 0.42 -3.14
N HIS A 157 4.07 1.50 -2.50
CA HIS A 157 3.45 2.81 -2.78
C HIS A 157 3.64 3.27 -4.23
N GLY A 158 4.80 3.01 -4.84
CA GLY A 158 5.04 3.35 -6.25
C GLY A 158 5.89 4.59 -6.47
N GLU A 159 6.45 5.20 -5.41
CA GLU A 159 7.43 6.28 -5.55
C GLU A 159 8.58 5.84 -6.47
N GLY A 160 8.92 6.69 -7.45
CA GLY A 160 9.99 6.42 -8.42
C GLY A 160 9.59 5.58 -9.63
N GLY A 161 8.29 5.28 -9.83
CA GLY A 161 7.83 4.63 -11.06
C GLY A 161 6.43 4.02 -10.94
N GLN A 162 5.72 4.00 -12.06
CA GLN A 162 4.39 3.41 -12.17
C GLN A 162 4.44 1.87 -12.07
N ALA A 163 3.32 1.25 -11.69
CA ALA A 163 3.17 -0.20 -11.57
C ALA A 163 3.66 -0.96 -12.82
N ALA A 164 3.40 -0.45 -14.01
CA ALA A 164 3.87 -1.03 -15.27
C ALA A 164 5.40 -1.12 -15.38
N ALA A 165 6.11 -0.08 -14.96
CA ALA A 165 7.57 -0.07 -14.94
C ALA A 165 8.12 -1.03 -13.86
N LYS A 166 7.50 -1.02 -12.69
CA LYS A 166 7.84 -1.91 -11.57
C LYS A 166 7.68 -3.38 -11.96
N SER A 167 6.53 -3.74 -12.53
CA SER A 167 6.26 -5.11 -12.99
C SER A 167 7.27 -5.59 -14.03
N LYS A 168 7.65 -4.73 -14.98
CA LYS A 168 8.68 -5.07 -15.97
C LYS A 168 10.07 -5.27 -15.36
N ASN A 169 10.45 -4.38 -14.45
CA ASN A 169 11.78 -4.41 -13.84
C ASN A 169 11.93 -5.60 -12.89
N ASN A 170 10.87 -5.91 -12.13
CA ASN A 170 10.87 -6.97 -11.15
C ASN A 170 10.43 -8.33 -11.73
N LEU A 171 9.93 -8.36 -12.98
CA LEU A 171 9.33 -9.57 -13.62
C LEU A 171 8.24 -10.19 -12.74
N MET A 172 7.48 -9.34 -12.03
CA MET A 172 6.47 -9.71 -11.04
C MET A 172 5.25 -8.81 -11.20
N SER A 173 4.07 -9.34 -10.93
CA SER A 173 2.86 -8.52 -10.83
C SER A 173 3.03 -7.47 -9.74
N SER A 174 2.59 -6.24 -9.97
CA SER A 174 2.75 -5.14 -9.00
C SER A 174 1.47 -4.32 -8.89
N VAL A 175 1.15 -3.91 -7.67
CA VAL A 175 0.08 -2.96 -7.35
C VAL A 175 0.73 -1.75 -6.68
N CYS A 176 0.45 -0.56 -7.22
CA CYS A 176 0.99 0.70 -6.74
C CYS A 176 -0.11 1.76 -6.63
N GLY A 177 0.07 2.70 -5.70
CA GLY A 177 -0.64 3.98 -5.59
C GLY A 177 0.14 5.15 -6.22
N HIS A 178 0.25 6.25 -5.49
CA HIS A 178 1.06 7.44 -5.79
C HIS A 178 0.57 8.30 -6.96
N THR A 179 0.11 7.71 -8.06
CA THR A 179 -0.27 8.47 -9.25
C THR A 179 -1.78 8.60 -9.34
N HIS A 180 -2.37 9.61 -8.71
CA HIS A 180 -3.81 9.77 -8.54
C HIS A 180 -4.58 10.00 -9.86
N THR A 181 -3.90 10.40 -10.91
CA THR A 181 -4.51 10.64 -12.23
C THR A 181 -4.57 9.39 -13.11
N LEU A 182 -4.04 8.25 -12.62
CA LEU A 182 -3.97 7.01 -13.38
C LEU A 182 -4.67 5.88 -12.62
N ALA A 183 -5.68 5.30 -13.26
CA ALA A 183 -6.30 4.05 -12.81
C ALA A 183 -6.30 3.09 -13.99
N TYR A 184 -5.48 2.04 -13.93
CA TYR A 184 -5.38 1.07 -15.03
C TYR A 184 -4.97 -0.32 -14.53
N VAL A 185 -5.31 -1.31 -15.34
CA VAL A 185 -4.73 -2.66 -15.25
C VAL A 185 -4.03 -2.94 -16.58
N GLN A 186 -2.78 -3.34 -16.51
CA GLN A 186 -1.98 -3.67 -17.69
C GLN A 186 -1.32 -5.03 -17.55
N TRP A 187 -1.44 -5.85 -18.60
CA TRP A 187 -0.82 -7.15 -18.67
C TRP A 187 0.41 -7.12 -19.57
N PHE A 188 1.51 -7.70 -19.07
CA PHE A 188 2.70 -7.97 -19.86
C PHE A 188 2.81 -9.47 -20.10
N VAL A 189 2.81 -9.87 -21.36
CA VAL A 189 2.85 -11.28 -21.76
C VAL A 189 4.06 -11.51 -22.62
N GLY A 190 5.00 -12.29 -22.11
CA GLY A 190 6.16 -12.79 -22.86
C GLY A 190 6.00 -14.26 -23.22
N LYS A 191 6.96 -14.80 -23.94
CA LYS A 191 6.99 -16.23 -24.29
C LYS A 191 7.02 -17.15 -23.06
N ARG A 192 7.52 -16.67 -21.92
CA ARG A 192 7.79 -17.47 -20.72
C ARG A 192 7.15 -16.91 -19.45
N PHE A 193 6.54 -15.73 -19.47
CA PHE A 193 5.96 -15.09 -18.29
C PHE A 193 4.71 -14.27 -18.65
N ARG A 194 3.89 -14.06 -17.65
CA ARG A 194 2.75 -13.14 -17.65
C ARG A 194 2.72 -12.43 -16.30
N VAL A 195 2.75 -11.12 -16.31
CA VAL A 195 2.66 -10.24 -15.14
C VAL A 195 1.70 -9.09 -15.39
#